data_88d8c27172e93fc5b753dd7458ceb666
#
_entry.id   88d8c27172e93fc5b753dd7458ceb666
#
_cell.length_a   1.000
_cell.length_b   1.000
_cell.length_c   1.000
_cell.angle_alpha   90.00
_cell.angle_beta   90.00
_cell.angle_gamma   90.00
#
_symmetry.space_group_name_H-M   'P 1'
#
loop_
_entity.id
_entity.type
_entity.pdbx_description
1 polymer ?
#
loop_
_entity_poly.entity_id
_entity_poly.type
_entity_poly.pdbx_seq_one_letter_code
_entity_poly.pdbx_strand_id
1 'polypeptide(L)'
;MRSPVRVLILAAAMVAATAAPTLAQKSTSVTADLLADIGQVEKKMIALARAIPDDKAGWRPSQGTRSVSEVLLHVAGDNYLIPAALGFAADASTGIKGDDYNTAVTFEKRTMTKAQAIAELEKSFTHLRKSLRDTPDARLGASVTMFGQPFTMQQGWIMATTHLHEHLGQLIAYARSNGVTPPWS
;
A
#
# COMPACT_ATOMS: atom_id res chain seq x y z
N MET A 1 66.06 8.73 -64.58
CA MET A 1 65.60 9.11 -63.23
C MET A 1 64.23 8.46 -63.00
N ARG A 2 64.15 7.44 -62.12
CA ARG A 2 62.91 6.71 -61.84
C ARG A 2 62.48 7.05 -60.41
N SER A 3 61.31 7.65 -60.26
CA SER A 3 60.74 7.97 -58.95
C SER A 3 60.15 6.71 -58.30
N PRO A 4 60.30 6.51 -57.01
CA PRO A 4 59.65 5.40 -56.29
C PRO A 4 58.22 5.75 -55.88
N VAL A 5 57.30 4.89 -56.24
CA VAL A 5 55.89 4.92 -55.79
C VAL A 5 55.83 4.43 -54.35
N ARG A 6 55.39 5.29 -53.44
CA ARG A 6 55.10 4.92 -52.05
C ARG A 6 53.68 4.34 -51.96
N VAL A 7 53.59 3.04 -51.64
CA VAL A 7 52.35 2.37 -51.35
C VAL A 7 51.99 2.65 -49.87
N LEU A 8 50.90 3.41 -49.64
CA LEU A 8 50.35 3.56 -48.29
C LEU A 8 49.42 2.35 -48.02
N ILE A 9 49.79 1.55 -47.01
CA ILE A 9 48.92 0.48 -46.49
C ILE A 9 48.08 1.10 -45.38
N LEU A 10 46.78 1.29 -45.64
CA LEU A 10 45.79 1.63 -44.60
C LEU A 10 45.43 0.35 -43.83
N ALA A 11 45.86 0.30 -42.58
CA ALA A 11 45.38 -0.72 -41.63
C ALA A 11 44.01 -0.29 -41.10
N ALA A 12 42.95 -0.97 -41.50
CA ALA A 12 41.62 -0.81 -40.90
C ALA A 12 41.54 -1.57 -39.57
N ALA A 13 41.54 -0.83 -38.47
CA ALA A 13 41.31 -1.42 -37.16
C ALA A 13 39.81 -1.70 -36.98
N MET A 14 39.40 -2.97 -37.02
CA MET A 14 38.06 -3.39 -36.64
C MET A 14 37.91 -3.29 -35.10
N VAL A 15 37.19 -2.32 -34.62
CA VAL A 15 36.72 -2.24 -33.23
C VAL A 15 35.56 -3.22 -33.06
N ALA A 16 35.81 -4.41 -32.50
CA ALA A 16 34.76 -5.31 -32.09
C ALA A 16 34.06 -4.72 -30.84
N ALA A 17 32.92 -4.13 -31.04
CA ALA A 17 32.03 -3.72 -29.94
C ALA A 17 31.51 -4.97 -29.27
N THR A 18 32.10 -5.37 -28.14
CA THR A 18 31.52 -6.38 -27.24
C THR A 18 30.25 -5.79 -26.61
N ALA A 19 29.09 -6.17 -27.12
CA ALA A 19 27.84 -5.90 -26.45
C ALA A 19 27.83 -6.62 -25.10
N ALA A 20 28.02 -5.87 -24.02
CA ALA A 20 27.79 -6.42 -22.68
C ALA A 20 26.32 -6.88 -22.58
N PRO A 21 26.06 -8.07 -21.99
CA PRO A 21 24.68 -8.50 -21.79
C PRO A 21 24.02 -7.46 -20.88
N THR A 22 23.08 -6.70 -21.39
CA THR A 22 22.13 -5.92 -20.59
C THR A 22 21.37 -6.94 -19.75
N LEU A 23 21.65 -6.99 -18.45
CA LEU A 23 20.80 -7.69 -17.51
C LEU A 23 19.40 -7.08 -17.69
N ALA A 24 18.52 -7.82 -18.35
CA ALA A 24 17.14 -7.43 -18.48
C ALA A 24 16.60 -7.23 -17.05
N GLN A 25 16.38 -5.99 -16.66
CA GLN A 25 15.79 -5.63 -15.38
C GLN A 25 14.44 -6.34 -15.36
N LYS A 26 14.28 -7.28 -14.43
CA LYS A 26 13.04 -8.03 -14.27
C LYS A 26 11.94 -6.99 -14.02
N SER A 27 11.06 -6.79 -14.98
CA SER A 27 9.91 -5.89 -14.83
C SER A 27 9.10 -6.43 -13.66
N THR A 28 9.21 -5.80 -12.50
CA THR A 28 8.33 -6.09 -11.36
C THR A 28 6.97 -5.50 -11.70
N SER A 29 5.91 -6.28 -11.53
CA SER A 29 4.54 -5.81 -11.68
C SER A 29 4.26 -4.78 -10.58
N VAL A 30 3.64 -3.64 -10.92
CA VAL A 30 3.21 -2.64 -9.94
C VAL A 30 2.32 -3.27 -8.86
N THR A 31 1.44 -4.18 -9.27
CA THR A 31 0.59 -4.96 -8.35
C THR A 31 1.44 -5.78 -7.37
N ALA A 32 2.51 -6.43 -7.83
CA ALA A 32 3.39 -7.21 -6.97
C ALA A 32 4.14 -6.32 -5.96
N ASP A 33 4.61 -5.16 -6.39
CA ASP A 33 5.32 -4.22 -5.51
C ASP A 33 4.39 -3.65 -4.43
N LEU A 34 3.17 -3.25 -4.80
CA LEU A 34 2.17 -2.78 -3.84
C LEU A 34 1.74 -3.88 -2.87
N LEU A 35 1.57 -5.13 -3.34
CA LEU A 35 1.26 -6.27 -2.45
C LEU A 35 2.37 -6.54 -1.44
N ALA A 36 3.63 -6.43 -1.86
CA ALA A 36 4.77 -6.60 -0.97
C ALA A 36 4.82 -5.50 0.11
N ASP A 37 4.57 -4.24 -0.29
CA ASP A 37 4.55 -3.10 0.63
C ASP A 37 3.39 -3.19 1.62
N ILE A 38 2.15 -3.43 1.14
CA ILE A 38 0.98 -3.65 1.99
C ILE A 38 1.24 -4.76 3.02
N GLY A 39 1.87 -5.88 2.60
CA GLY A 39 2.18 -6.97 3.50
C GLY A 39 3.18 -6.60 4.61
N GLN A 40 4.12 -5.69 4.33
CA GLN A 40 5.04 -5.17 5.35
C GLN A 40 4.33 -4.22 6.32
N VAL A 41 3.48 -3.32 5.81
CA VAL A 41 2.70 -2.40 6.65
C VAL A 41 1.73 -3.17 7.54
N GLU A 42 1.00 -4.14 7.00
CA GLU A 42 0.13 -5.04 7.76
C GLU A 42 0.86 -5.67 8.95
N LYS A 43 2.01 -6.30 8.69
CA LYS A 43 2.83 -6.95 9.72
C LYS A 43 3.22 -5.98 10.84
N LYS A 44 3.66 -4.78 10.48
CA LYS A 44 4.04 -3.75 11.44
C LYS A 44 2.83 -3.24 12.22
N MET A 45 1.74 -2.92 11.53
CA MET A 45 0.54 -2.37 12.16
C MET A 45 -0.09 -3.34 13.15
N ILE A 46 -0.23 -4.61 12.78
CA ILE A 46 -0.76 -5.66 13.67
C ILE A 46 0.18 -5.87 14.87
N ALA A 47 1.49 -5.97 14.65
CA ALA A 47 2.46 -6.14 15.75
C ALA A 47 2.41 -4.95 16.72
N LEU A 48 2.31 -3.72 16.22
CA LEU A 48 2.22 -2.51 17.02
C LEU A 48 0.90 -2.45 17.80
N ALA A 49 -0.23 -2.75 17.15
CA ALA A 49 -1.54 -2.78 17.80
C ALA A 49 -1.57 -3.79 18.97
N ARG A 50 -0.90 -4.94 18.80
CA ARG A 50 -0.77 -5.94 19.88
C ARG A 50 0.14 -5.49 21.02
N ALA A 51 1.21 -4.73 20.70
CA ALA A 51 2.17 -4.23 21.69
C ALA A 51 1.59 -3.09 22.57
N ILE A 52 0.64 -2.31 22.05
CA ILE A 52 -0.04 -1.26 22.83
C ILE A 52 -0.91 -1.94 23.91
N PRO A 53 -0.78 -1.58 25.22
CA PRO A 53 -1.59 -2.14 26.29
C PRO A 53 -3.10 -1.91 26.09
N ASP A 54 -3.93 -2.82 26.63
CA ASP A 54 -5.40 -2.75 26.45
C ASP A 54 -6.01 -1.52 27.11
N ASP A 55 -5.48 -1.06 28.24
CA ASP A 55 -5.88 0.16 28.91
C ASP A 55 -5.58 1.43 28.12
N LYS A 56 -4.75 1.34 27.06
CA LYS A 56 -4.44 2.42 26.13
C LYS A 56 -5.29 2.39 24.84
N ALA A 57 -6.17 1.42 24.70
CA ALA A 57 -7.04 1.30 23.52
C ALA A 57 -7.88 2.55 23.24
N GLY A 58 -8.36 3.20 24.29
CA GLY A 58 -9.12 4.46 24.23
C GLY A 58 -8.27 5.73 24.24
N TRP A 59 -6.93 5.63 24.37
CA TRP A 59 -6.06 6.79 24.43
C TRP A 59 -6.05 7.56 23.09
N ARG A 60 -6.07 8.89 23.19
CA ARG A 60 -5.97 9.84 22.08
C ARG A 60 -5.13 11.05 22.49
N PRO A 61 -4.39 11.67 21.56
CA PRO A 61 -3.52 12.82 21.91
C PRO A 61 -4.31 14.08 22.30
N SER A 62 -5.52 14.24 21.76
CA SER A 62 -6.39 15.37 22.07
C SER A 62 -7.86 15.05 21.81
N GLN A 63 -8.76 15.84 22.36
CA GLN A 63 -10.18 15.74 22.04
C GLN A 63 -10.41 15.99 20.54
N GLY A 64 -11.28 15.20 19.92
CA GLY A 64 -11.60 15.28 18.47
C GLY A 64 -10.65 14.48 17.58
N THR A 65 -9.55 13.94 18.10
CA THR A 65 -8.70 13.00 17.35
C THR A 65 -9.14 11.55 17.60
N ARG A 66 -8.85 10.65 16.68
CA ARG A 66 -9.12 9.22 16.85
C ARG A 66 -8.31 8.64 18.02
N SER A 67 -8.92 7.74 18.79
CA SER A 67 -8.19 6.88 19.72
C SER A 67 -7.44 5.77 18.99
N VAL A 68 -6.60 5.01 19.72
CA VAL A 68 -5.90 3.85 19.17
C VAL A 68 -6.88 2.89 18.48
N SER A 69 -7.97 2.48 19.16
CA SER A 69 -8.96 1.57 18.59
C SER A 69 -9.70 2.17 17.39
N GLU A 70 -10.02 3.46 17.45
CA GLU A 70 -10.67 4.14 16.33
C GLU A 70 -9.76 4.23 15.10
N VAL A 71 -8.44 4.39 15.26
CA VAL A 71 -7.48 4.29 14.14
C VAL A 71 -7.49 2.90 13.53
N LEU A 72 -7.50 1.83 14.34
CA LEU A 72 -7.56 0.45 13.82
C LEU A 72 -8.84 0.21 13.02
N LEU A 73 -9.99 0.68 13.52
CA LEU A 73 -11.27 0.53 12.84
C LEU A 73 -11.38 1.42 11.60
N HIS A 74 -10.80 2.62 11.62
CA HIS A 74 -10.71 3.50 10.47
C HIS A 74 -9.92 2.82 9.32
N VAL A 75 -8.73 2.32 9.62
CA VAL A 75 -7.92 1.59 8.63
C VAL A 75 -8.67 0.36 8.12
N ALA A 76 -9.34 -0.39 9.01
CA ALA A 76 -10.15 -1.54 8.59
C ALA A 76 -11.30 -1.12 7.66
N GLY A 77 -12.00 -0.03 7.97
CA GLY A 77 -13.08 0.52 7.14
C GLY A 77 -12.58 0.90 5.75
N ASP A 78 -11.44 1.59 5.67
CA ASP A 78 -10.90 2.04 4.38
C ASP A 78 -10.25 0.91 3.57
N ASN A 79 -9.74 -0.13 4.24
CA ASN A 79 -9.33 -1.37 3.58
C ASN A 79 -10.50 -2.12 2.90
N TYR A 80 -11.73 -1.87 3.32
CA TYR A 80 -12.93 -2.36 2.63
C TYR A 80 -13.46 -1.33 1.62
N LEU A 81 -13.48 -0.04 1.98
CA LEU A 81 -14.07 1.03 1.18
C LEU A 81 -13.31 1.27 -0.13
N ILE A 82 -11.98 1.42 -0.07
CA ILE A 82 -11.19 1.75 -1.25
C ILE A 82 -11.29 0.63 -2.30
N PRO A 83 -11.10 -0.66 -1.97
CA PRO A 83 -11.37 -1.74 -2.91
C PRO A 83 -12.81 -1.75 -3.44
N ALA A 84 -13.82 -1.49 -2.57
CA ALA A 84 -15.21 -1.45 -2.99
C ALA A 84 -15.47 -0.33 -4.01
N ALA A 85 -14.85 0.85 -3.83
CA ALA A 85 -14.90 1.95 -4.81
C ALA A 85 -14.18 1.60 -6.14
N LEU A 86 -13.21 0.67 -6.09
CA LEU A 86 -12.52 0.12 -7.28
C LEU A 86 -13.28 -1.07 -7.92
N GLY A 87 -14.45 -1.44 -7.40
CA GLY A 87 -15.29 -2.51 -7.94
C GLY A 87 -15.11 -3.88 -7.25
N PHE A 88 -14.42 -3.94 -6.11
CA PHE A 88 -14.23 -5.15 -5.31
C PHE A 88 -15.06 -5.06 -4.03
N ALA A 89 -16.34 -5.43 -4.10
CA ALA A 89 -17.28 -5.31 -3.00
C ALA A 89 -16.78 -6.01 -1.72
N ALA A 90 -16.93 -5.32 -0.59
CA ALA A 90 -16.69 -5.90 0.73
C ALA A 90 -17.83 -6.87 1.11
N ASP A 91 -17.57 -7.74 2.10
CA ASP A 91 -18.63 -8.59 2.65
C ASP A 91 -19.79 -7.75 3.17
N ALA A 92 -21.02 -8.17 2.90
CA ALA A 92 -22.23 -7.44 3.26
C ALA A 92 -22.34 -7.14 4.77
N SER A 93 -21.77 -7.99 5.63
CA SER A 93 -21.75 -7.79 7.09
C SER A 93 -20.95 -6.57 7.52
N THR A 94 -20.05 -6.06 6.66
CA THR A 94 -19.31 -4.82 6.92
C THR A 94 -20.22 -3.60 6.84
N GLY A 95 -21.26 -3.63 6.03
CA GLY A 95 -22.11 -2.49 5.69
C GLY A 95 -21.43 -1.47 4.78
N ILE A 96 -20.20 -1.73 4.32
CA ILE A 96 -19.42 -0.82 3.46
C ILE A 96 -19.95 -0.82 2.03
N LYS A 97 -20.12 0.37 1.46
CA LYS A 97 -20.50 0.61 0.07
C LYS A 97 -19.47 1.50 -0.60
N GLY A 98 -18.96 1.10 -1.76
CA GLY A 98 -17.87 1.81 -2.45
C GLY A 98 -18.23 3.20 -2.98
N ASP A 99 -19.52 3.50 -3.12
CA ASP A 99 -20.07 4.79 -3.57
C ASP A 99 -20.52 5.71 -2.42
N ASP A 100 -20.46 5.23 -1.17
CA ASP A 100 -20.87 5.99 0.01
C ASP A 100 -19.82 5.97 1.12
N TYR A 101 -19.03 7.04 1.19
CA TYR A 101 -18.01 7.24 2.22
C TYR A 101 -18.55 7.18 3.66
N ASN A 102 -19.82 7.59 3.89
CA ASN A 102 -20.40 7.58 5.23
C ASN A 102 -20.53 6.17 5.81
N THR A 103 -20.52 5.15 4.97
CA THR A 103 -20.54 3.75 5.42
C THR A 103 -19.27 3.38 6.16
N ALA A 104 -18.09 3.89 5.74
CA ALA A 104 -16.83 3.71 6.46
C ALA A 104 -16.79 4.54 7.75
N VAL A 105 -17.33 5.77 7.74
CA VAL A 105 -17.46 6.59 8.96
C VAL A 105 -18.35 5.89 9.99
N THR A 106 -19.42 5.21 9.54
CA THR A 106 -20.29 4.42 10.41
C THR A 106 -19.58 3.18 10.95
N PHE A 107 -18.80 2.51 10.10
CA PHE A 107 -18.01 1.34 10.47
C PHE A 107 -16.99 1.68 11.56
N GLU A 108 -16.27 2.79 11.44
CA GLU A 108 -15.28 3.28 12.41
C GLU A 108 -15.86 3.49 13.82
N LYS A 109 -17.16 3.85 13.91
CA LYS A 109 -17.86 4.11 15.18
C LYS A 109 -18.32 2.84 15.90
N ARG A 110 -18.03 1.66 15.39
CA ARG A 110 -18.40 0.40 16.03
C ARG A 110 -17.73 0.26 17.38
N THR A 111 -18.49 -0.13 18.39
CA THR A 111 -17.93 -0.44 19.72
C THR A 111 -17.30 -1.82 19.69
N MET A 112 -15.99 -1.89 19.81
CA MET A 112 -15.19 -3.14 19.82
C MET A 112 -14.12 -3.09 20.91
N THR A 113 -13.83 -4.24 21.48
CA THR A 113 -12.59 -4.39 22.28
C THR A 113 -11.38 -4.25 21.36
N LYS A 114 -10.20 -3.90 21.90
CA LYS A 114 -8.96 -3.83 21.09
C LYS A 114 -8.68 -5.14 20.34
N ALA A 115 -8.89 -6.29 21.00
CA ALA A 115 -8.72 -7.60 20.37
C ALA A 115 -9.67 -7.79 19.15
N GLN A 116 -10.93 -7.37 19.29
CA GLN A 116 -11.90 -7.41 18.20
C GLN A 116 -11.52 -6.44 17.06
N ALA A 117 -11.04 -5.23 17.39
CA ALA A 117 -10.58 -4.27 16.39
C ALA A 117 -9.35 -4.78 15.62
N ILE A 118 -8.41 -5.46 16.30
CA ILE A 118 -7.27 -6.12 15.66
C ILE A 118 -7.74 -7.24 14.73
N ALA A 119 -8.64 -8.10 15.18
CA ALA A 119 -9.17 -9.19 14.35
C ALA A 119 -9.90 -8.66 13.11
N GLU A 120 -10.63 -7.55 13.26
CA GLU A 120 -11.31 -6.90 12.14
C GLU A 120 -10.30 -6.28 11.16
N LEU A 121 -9.25 -5.66 11.68
CA LEU A 121 -8.15 -5.12 10.86
C LEU A 121 -7.48 -6.24 10.04
N GLU A 122 -7.20 -7.41 10.63
CA GLU A 122 -6.62 -8.57 9.93
C GLU A 122 -7.52 -9.07 8.80
N LYS A 123 -8.84 -9.14 9.02
CA LYS A 123 -9.81 -9.49 7.98
C LYS A 123 -9.80 -8.47 6.84
N SER A 124 -9.76 -7.18 7.18
CA SER A 124 -9.74 -6.10 6.20
C SER A 124 -8.49 -6.13 5.33
N PHE A 125 -7.32 -6.41 5.90
CA PHE A 125 -6.08 -6.62 5.13
C PHE A 125 -6.19 -7.83 4.18
N THR A 126 -6.86 -8.89 4.62
CA THR A 126 -7.10 -10.07 3.76
C THR A 126 -7.94 -9.68 2.54
N HIS A 127 -9.00 -8.88 2.73
CA HIS A 127 -9.83 -8.35 1.66
C HIS A 127 -9.03 -7.44 0.72
N LEU A 128 -8.31 -6.44 1.27
CA LEU A 128 -7.50 -5.51 0.51
C LEU A 128 -6.49 -6.22 -0.39
N ARG A 129 -5.71 -7.15 0.17
CA ARG A 129 -4.69 -7.91 -0.58
C ARG A 129 -5.31 -8.82 -1.64
N LYS A 130 -6.46 -9.44 -1.33
CA LYS A 130 -7.18 -10.25 -2.32
C LYS A 130 -7.63 -9.38 -3.49
N SER A 131 -8.27 -8.25 -3.22
CA SER A 131 -8.79 -7.33 -4.24
C SER A 131 -7.66 -6.79 -5.15
N LEU A 132 -6.52 -6.42 -4.57
CA LEU A 132 -5.35 -5.98 -5.34
C LEU A 132 -4.77 -7.13 -6.18
N ARG A 133 -4.66 -8.34 -5.64
CA ARG A 133 -4.18 -9.52 -6.39
C ARG A 133 -5.08 -9.86 -7.56
N ASP A 134 -6.39 -9.67 -7.40
CA ASP A 134 -7.39 -9.92 -8.44
C ASP A 134 -7.45 -8.79 -9.48
N THR A 135 -6.62 -7.74 -9.34
CA THR A 135 -6.48 -6.65 -10.30
C THR A 135 -5.36 -6.97 -11.30
N PRO A 136 -5.65 -7.31 -12.56
CA PRO A 136 -4.61 -7.52 -13.57
C PRO A 136 -3.88 -6.20 -13.87
N ASP A 137 -2.57 -6.26 -14.08
CA ASP A 137 -1.76 -5.08 -14.44
C ASP A 137 -2.33 -4.33 -15.67
N ALA A 138 -2.90 -5.07 -16.63
CA ALA A 138 -3.54 -4.48 -17.80
C ALA A 138 -4.74 -3.56 -17.46
N ARG A 139 -5.34 -3.69 -16.27
CA ARG A 139 -6.43 -2.84 -15.80
C ARG A 139 -5.97 -1.62 -15.01
N LEU A 140 -4.70 -1.50 -14.66
CA LEU A 140 -4.19 -0.40 -13.82
C LEU A 140 -4.42 0.98 -14.45
N GLY A 141 -4.40 1.08 -15.78
CA GLY A 141 -4.70 2.32 -16.51
C GLY A 141 -6.20 2.60 -16.68
N ALA A 142 -7.10 1.70 -16.28
CA ALA A 142 -8.53 1.90 -16.48
C ALA A 142 -9.06 3.06 -15.62
N SER A 143 -9.92 3.89 -16.21
CA SER A 143 -10.61 4.98 -15.50
C SER A 143 -11.65 4.42 -14.55
N VAL A 144 -11.71 4.97 -13.36
CA VAL A 144 -12.70 4.68 -12.30
C VAL A 144 -13.16 6.00 -11.69
N THR A 145 -14.36 6.01 -11.10
CA THR A 145 -14.82 7.15 -10.30
C THR A 145 -14.79 6.75 -8.83
N MET A 146 -14.00 7.47 -8.03
CA MET A 146 -13.92 7.27 -6.59
C MET A 146 -14.25 8.58 -5.88
N PHE A 147 -15.15 8.53 -4.92
CA PHE A 147 -15.55 9.70 -4.12
C PHE A 147 -15.98 10.90 -4.98
N GLY A 148 -16.63 10.63 -6.10
CA GLY A 148 -17.09 11.64 -7.06
C GLY A 148 -15.98 12.26 -7.92
N GLN A 149 -14.74 11.75 -7.88
CA GLN A 149 -13.60 12.24 -8.65
C GLN A 149 -13.09 11.17 -9.63
N PRO A 150 -12.52 11.60 -10.78
CA PRO A 150 -11.90 10.66 -11.70
C PRO A 150 -10.54 10.20 -11.17
N PHE A 151 -10.32 8.87 -11.22
CA PHE A 151 -9.07 8.21 -10.89
C PHE A 151 -8.71 7.19 -11.98
N THR A 152 -7.48 6.71 -11.99
CA THR A 152 -7.16 5.42 -12.57
C THR A 152 -7.20 4.34 -11.48
N MET A 153 -7.38 3.09 -11.87
CA MET A 153 -7.29 1.94 -10.96
C MET A 153 -5.98 1.96 -10.17
N GLN A 154 -4.85 2.27 -10.84
CA GLN A 154 -3.54 2.40 -10.20
C GLN A 154 -3.50 3.49 -9.14
N GLN A 155 -4.06 4.67 -9.41
CA GLN A 155 -4.12 5.76 -8.44
C GLN A 155 -4.93 5.36 -7.19
N GLY A 156 -6.02 4.61 -7.37
CA GLY A 156 -6.79 4.07 -6.25
C GLY A 156 -5.96 3.10 -5.38
N TRP A 157 -5.18 2.20 -5.98
CA TRP A 157 -4.32 1.29 -5.24
C TRP A 157 -3.14 1.99 -4.57
N ILE A 158 -2.56 3.02 -5.21
CA ILE A 158 -1.54 3.87 -4.58
C ILE A 158 -2.14 4.60 -3.37
N MET A 159 -3.35 5.17 -3.50
CA MET A 159 -4.07 5.79 -2.39
C MET A 159 -4.25 4.81 -1.23
N ALA A 160 -4.73 3.58 -1.48
CA ALA A 160 -4.87 2.57 -0.44
C ALA A 160 -3.55 2.32 0.30
N THR A 161 -2.44 2.19 -0.44
CA THR A 161 -1.12 1.91 0.13
C THR A 161 -0.58 3.10 0.94
N THR A 162 -0.67 4.32 0.42
CA THR A 162 -0.19 5.52 1.12
C THR A 162 -0.99 5.81 2.38
N HIS A 163 -2.31 5.60 2.36
CA HIS A 163 -3.19 5.70 3.52
C HIS A 163 -2.75 4.75 4.67
N LEU A 164 -2.34 3.53 4.35
CA LEU A 164 -1.80 2.60 5.35
C LEU A 164 -0.53 3.13 6.01
N HIS A 165 0.39 3.72 5.25
CA HIS A 165 1.62 4.32 5.78
C HIS A 165 1.34 5.53 6.67
N GLU A 166 0.38 6.37 6.28
CA GLU A 166 -0.07 7.52 7.07
C GLU A 166 -0.54 7.07 8.46
N HIS A 167 -1.41 6.06 8.53
CA HIS A 167 -1.93 5.55 9.79
C HIS A 167 -0.94 4.66 10.56
N LEU A 168 -0.02 3.98 9.92
CA LEU A 168 1.09 3.34 10.60
C LEU A 168 1.96 4.38 11.33
N GLY A 169 2.27 5.49 10.67
CA GLY A 169 2.99 6.61 11.28
C GLY A 169 2.24 7.19 12.49
N GLN A 170 0.93 7.37 12.36
CA GLN A 170 0.07 7.81 13.46
C GLN A 170 0.11 6.84 14.65
N LEU A 171 -0.04 5.53 14.42
CA LEU A 171 0.02 4.52 15.49
C LEU A 171 1.41 4.44 16.14
N ILE A 172 2.50 4.62 15.37
CA ILE A 172 3.87 4.71 15.91
C ILE A 172 4.00 5.90 16.88
N ALA A 173 3.48 7.06 16.49
CA ALA A 173 3.47 8.24 17.36
C ALA A 173 2.65 7.99 18.63
N TYR A 174 1.48 7.37 18.52
CA TYR A 174 0.62 7.03 19.65
C TYR A 174 1.28 6.02 20.60
N ALA A 175 1.89 4.97 20.07
CA ALA A 175 2.62 3.98 20.84
C ALA A 175 3.75 4.64 21.66
N ARG A 176 4.61 5.42 21.02
CA ARG A 176 5.72 6.12 21.67
C ARG A 176 5.24 7.12 22.74
N SER A 177 4.16 7.84 22.49
CA SER A 177 3.54 8.75 23.48
C SER A 177 3.01 8.02 24.72
N ASN A 178 2.78 6.71 24.61
CA ASN A 178 2.40 5.83 25.72
C ASN A 178 3.54 4.95 26.24
N GLY A 179 4.80 5.27 25.91
CA GLY A 179 5.98 4.53 26.37
C GLY A 179 6.18 3.16 25.70
N VAL A 180 5.47 2.89 24.60
CA VAL A 180 5.57 1.64 23.85
C VAL A 180 6.56 1.78 22.70
N THR A 181 7.66 1.02 22.73
CA THR A 181 8.60 0.93 21.62
C THR A 181 8.03 0.01 20.55
N PRO A 182 8.03 0.43 19.24
CA PRO A 182 7.61 -0.45 18.16
C PRO A 182 8.42 -1.76 18.14
N PRO A 183 7.79 -2.94 17.94
CA PRO A 183 8.47 -4.24 18.06
C PRO A 183 9.61 -4.51 17.07
N TRP A 184 9.80 -3.64 16.08
CA TRP A 184 10.85 -3.72 15.05
C TRP A 184 11.94 -2.65 15.21
N SER A 185 11.94 -1.88 16.31
CA SER A 185 12.91 -0.78 16.58
C SER A 185 14.05 -1.25 17.44
#